data_341af9970e6b7bda716c21f5828866f9
#
_entry.id   341af9970e6b7bda716c21f5828866f9
#
_cell.length_a   1.000
_cell.length_b   1.000
_cell.length_c   1.000
_cell.angle_alpha   90.00
_cell.angle_beta   90.00
_cell.angle_gamma   90.00
#
_symmetry.space_group_name_H-M   'P 1'
#
loop_
_entity.id
_entity.type
_entity.pdbx_description
1 polymer ?
#
loop_
_entity_poly.entity_id
_entity_poly.type
_entity_poly.pdbx_seq_one_letter_code
_entity_poly.pdbx_strand_id
1 'polypeptide(L)'
;MTTDATVLLPALAAQAGAAAHPEGGGAPCACGSTTLADRPDATVVRHAGVVAKAHAPGTDPDELALRLSAAARVPDVLLPPLTTTAATVRDRLVTLWPYGAPVDPDDPGAAPWEAPGALLARLHRTAMTGPLPPMRGPVRAAQAVGRLRTALSGTPHPAGPPVLRAWAALPAWARAEAPMPGPPALCHGDLHLGQLVRHPDADADADGDWRLIDVDDLGSGVPAWDLARPAAWYACGLLPPDEWTRFLTAYREADGPAVPAGGDPWPVLDVPARALTVQTAARALTKALAAGRPLDEVEQALVDACARMIPIPHQLTRGFPT
;
A
#
# COMPACT_ATOMS: atom_id res chain seq x y z
N MET A 1 -26.46 -6.81 6.18
CA MET A 1 -25.50 -5.87 5.56
C MET A 1 -25.26 -6.14 4.07
N THR A 2 -26.20 -6.78 3.35
CA THR A 2 -26.07 -7.17 1.93
C THR A 2 -26.74 -6.20 0.93
N THR A 3 -27.43 -5.17 1.40
CA THR A 3 -28.20 -4.25 0.54
C THR A 3 -27.34 -3.13 -0.07
N ASP A 4 -26.20 -2.82 0.51
CA ASP A 4 -25.36 -1.69 0.12
C ASP A 4 -24.46 -2.00 -1.10
N ALA A 5 -23.85 -3.18 -1.13
CA ALA A 5 -23.00 -3.64 -2.25
C ALA A 5 -23.79 -3.79 -3.56
N THR A 6 -25.05 -4.22 -3.48
CA THR A 6 -25.91 -4.46 -4.64
C THR A 6 -26.22 -3.17 -5.44
N VAL A 7 -26.08 -2.02 -4.81
CA VAL A 7 -26.38 -0.69 -5.43
C VAL A 7 -25.11 0.09 -5.75
N LEU A 8 -24.00 -0.13 -5.04
CA LEU A 8 -22.75 0.60 -5.24
C LEU A 8 -22.05 0.17 -6.56
N LEU A 9 -21.94 -1.13 -6.82
CA LEU A 9 -21.28 -1.65 -8.04
C LEU A 9 -21.90 -1.09 -9.34
N PRO A 10 -23.23 -1.10 -9.55
CA PRO A 10 -23.83 -0.50 -10.73
C PRO A 10 -23.58 1.02 -10.84
N ALA A 11 -23.56 1.74 -9.71
CA ALA A 11 -23.29 3.17 -9.71
C ALA A 11 -21.85 3.47 -10.10
N LEU A 12 -20.87 2.69 -9.62
CA LEU A 12 -19.47 2.80 -10.04
C LEU A 12 -19.28 2.46 -11.51
N ALA A 13 -19.96 1.40 -12.01
CA ALA A 13 -19.92 1.04 -13.42
C ALA A 13 -20.47 2.16 -14.31
N ALA A 14 -21.54 2.83 -13.88
CA ALA A 14 -22.10 3.98 -14.58
C ALA A 14 -21.13 5.18 -14.59
N GLN A 15 -20.45 5.48 -13.46
CA GLN A 15 -19.45 6.53 -13.38
C GLN A 15 -18.26 6.26 -14.30
N ALA A 16 -17.71 5.03 -14.25
CA ALA A 16 -16.60 4.63 -15.12
C ALA A 16 -17.02 4.67 -16.59
N GLY A 17 -18.24 4.22 -16.92
CA GLY A 17 -18.78 4.24 -18.27
C GLY A 17 -18.96 5.65 -18.82
N ALA A 18 -19.50 6.57 -18.03
CA ALA A 18 -19.66 7.97 -18.43
C ALA A 18 -18.31 8.64 -18.69
N ALA A 19 -17.28 8.33 -17.87
CA ALA A 19 -15.94 8.86 -18.08
C ALA A 19 -15.21 8.22 -19.26
N ALA A 20 -15.47 6.94 -19.56
CA ALA A 20 -14.88 6.23 -20.70
C ALA A 20 -15.49 6.67 -22.04
N HIS A 21 -16.74 7.16 -22.04
CA HIS A 21 -17.49 7.51 -23.25
C HIS A 21 -18.13 8.90 -23.14
N PRO A 22 -17.34 9.98 -23.04
CA PRO A 22 -17.85 11.34 -22.80
C PRO A 22 -18.77 11.85 -23.94
N GLU A 23 -18.55 11.37 -25.16
CA GLU A 23 -19.35 11.77 -26.34
C GLU A 23 -20.59 10.89 -26.58
N GLY A 24 -20.75 9.80 -25.81
CA GLY A 24 -21.74 8.76 -26.09
C GLY A 24 -23.19 9.08 -25.68
N GLY A 25 -23.48 10.22 -25.08
CA GLY A 25 -24.84 10.68 -24.78
C GLY A 25 -25.74 9.69 -24.03
N GLY A 26 -25.16 8.74 -23.26
CA GLY A 26 -25.92 7.69 -22.54
C GLY A 26 -26.35 6.50 -23.37
N ALA A 27 -25.90 6.37 -24.62
CA ALA A 27 -26.14 5.16 -25.40
C ALA A 27 -25.39 3.95 -24.78
N PRO A 28 -26.02 2.77 -24.69
CA PRO A 28 -25.37 1.58 -24.16
C PRO A 28 -24.18 1.21 -25.06
N CYS A 29 -22.97 1.19 -24.49
CA CYS A 29 -21.79 0.69 -25.18
C CYS A 29 -21.74 -0.84 -25.12
N ALA A 30 -20.99 -1.46 -26.05
CA ALA A 30 -20.72 -2.89 -26.02
C ALA A 30 -19.66 -3.30 -24.97
N CYS A 31 -19.06 -2.32 -24.27
CA CYS A 31 -18.03 -2.55 -23.26
C CYS A 31 -18.68 -3.10 -21.97
N GLY A 32 -18.22 -4.23 -21.50
CA GLY A 32 -18.61 -4.75 -20.19
C GLY A 32 -17.92 -4.03 -19.04
N SER A 33 -18.54 -4.03 -17.86
CA SER A 33 -17.88 -3.63 -16.62
C SER A 33 -17.36 -4.84 -15.86
N THR A 34 -16.20 -4.72 -15.24
CA THR A 34 -15.58 -5.78 -14.44
C THR A 34 -15.30 -5.24 -13.03
N THR A 35 -15.69 -6.00 -12.01
CA THR A 35 -15.32 -5.71 -10.62
C THR A 35 -13.89 -6.18 -10.38
N LEU A 36 -12.98 -5.25 -10.08
CA LEU A 36 -11.58 -5.53 -9.79
C LEU A 36 -11.36 -5.80 -8.29
N ALA A 37 -12.14 -5.15 -7.43
CA ALA A 37 -12.15 -5.40 -5.98
C ALA A 37 -13.51 -5.05 -5.40
N ASP A 38 -13.95 -5.83 -4.41
CA ASP A 38 -15.13 -5.54 -3.60
C ASP A 38 -14.84 -5.88 -2.14
N ARG A 39 -14.38 -4.88 -1.40
CA ARG A 39 -13.96 -4.98 0.00
C ARG A 39 -14.61 -3.87 0.81
N PRO A 40 -14.77 -4.04 2.13
CA PRO A 40 -15.35 -3.00 2.99
C PRO A 40 -14.64 -1.63 2.91
N ASP A 41 -13.35 -1.63 2.66
CA ASP A 41 -12.50 -0.44 2.58
C ASP A 41 -12.28 0.08 1.15
N ALA A 42 -12.58 -0.70 0.11
CA ALA A 42 -12.46 -0.27 -1.28
C ALA A 42 -13.31 -1.13 -2.21
N THR A 43 -14.11 -0.49 -3.04
CA THR A 43 -14.80 -1.14 -4.18
C THR A 43 -14.27 -0.52 -5.46
N VAL A 44 -13.82 -1.36 -6.41
CA VAL A 44 -13.15 -0.93 -7.64
C VAL A 44 -13.80 -1.59 -8.83
N VAL A 45 -14.26 -0.79 -9.78
CA VAL A 45 -14.91 -1.25 -11.01
C VAL A 45 -14.18 -0.66 -12.21
N ARG A 46 -13.86 -1.50 -13.17
CA ARG A 46 -13.34 -1.11 -14.49
C ARG A 46 -14.46 -1.08 -15.51
N HIS A 47 -14.47 -0.06 -16.37
CA HIS A 47 -15.24 -0.03 -17.60
C HIS A 47 -14.36 0.47 -18.75
N ALA A 48 -14.14 -0.36 -19.76
CA ALA A 48 -13.17 -0.09 -20.84
C ALA A 48 -11.79 0.32 -20.28
N GLY A 49 -11.29 1.51 -20.63
CA GLY A 49 -10.02 2.09 -20.17
C GLY A 49 -10.11 2.89 -18.86
N VAL A 50 -11.24 2.90 -18.16
CA VAL A 50 -11.45 3.70 -16.95
C VAL A 50 -11.77 2.84 -15.76
N VAL A 51 -11.22 3.21 -14.61
CA VAL A 51 -11.47 2.60 -13.30
C VAL A 51 -12.13 3.61 -12.37
N ALA A 52 -13.27 3.22 -11.77
CA ALA A 52 -13.90 3.94 -10.68
C ALA A 52 -13.56 3.24 -9.35
N LYS A 53 -13.01 3.97 -8.39
CA LYS A 53 -12.69 3.49 -7.04
C LYS A 53 -13.53 4.24 -6.01
N ALA A 54 -14.37 3.50 -5.28
CA ALA A 54 -15.00 3.99 -4.07
C ALA A 54 -14.07 3.74 -2.88
N HIS A 55 -13.71 4.84 -2.19
CA HIS A 55 -12.83 4.80 -1.01
C HIS A 55 -13.57 4.29 0.23
N ALA A 56 -12.84 4.04 1.32
CA ALA A 56 -13.41 3.59 2.58
C ALA A 56 -14.51 4.54 3.09
N PRO A 57 -15.56 4.03 3.77
CA PRO A 57 -16.50 4.91 4.47
C PRO A 57 -15.75 5.82 5.45
N GLY A 58 -16.14 7.10 5.52
CA GLY A 58 -15.50 8.08 6.39
C GLY A 58 -14.11 8.54 5.95
N THR A 59 -13.72 8.30 4.68
CA THR A 59 -12.53 8.92 4.09
C THR A 59 -12.68 10.44 4.13
N ASP A 60 -11.67 11.14 4.67
CA ASP A 60 -11.63 12.59 4.74
C ASP A 60 -11.50 13.17 3.32
N PRO A 61 -12.45 14.03 2.87
CA PRO A 61 -12.44 14.57 1.52
C PRO A 61 -11.27 15.54 1.27
N ASP A 62 -10.87 16.31 2.28
CA ASP A 62 -9.78 17.29 2.14
C ASP A 62 -8.43 16.57 2.04
N GLU A 63 -8.19 15.57 2.88
CA GLU A 63 -7.00 14.73 2.78
C GLU A 63 -6.93 13.98 1.44
N LEU A 64 -8.07 13.44 0.96
CA LEU A 64 -8.11 12.76 -0.35
C LEU A 64 -7.81 13.72 -1.49
N ALA A 65 -8.37 14.96 -1.47
CA ALA A 65 -8.08 15.96 -2.48
C ALA A 65 -6.59 16.35 -2.52
N LEU A 66 -5.93 16.45 -1.35
CA LEU A 66 -4.48 16.69 -1.28
C LEU A 66 -3.68 15.53 -1.89
N ARG A 67 -4.07 14.28 -1.63
CA ARG A 67 -3.44 13.08 -2.20
C ARG A 67 -3.61 13.00 -3.72
N LEU A 68 -4.82 13.26 -4.23
CA LEU A 68 -5.11 13.30 -5.66
C LEU A 68 -4.29 14.39 -6.37
N SER A 69 -4.22 15.58 -5.75
CA SER A 69 -3.41 16.68 -6.27
C SER A 69 -1.92 16.35 -6.28
N ALA A 70 -1.42 15.62 -5.27
CA ALA A 70 -0.04 15.15 -5.24
C ALA A 70 0.22 14.14 -6.36
N ALA A 71 -0.65 13.15 -6.55
CA ALA A 71 -0.52 12.17 -7.62
C ALA A 71 -0.51 12.81 -9.01
N ALA A 72 -1.38 13.77 -9.26
CA ALA A 72 -1.42 14.49 -10.54
C ALA A 72 -0.15 15.29 -10.85
N ARG A 73 0.66 15.65 -9.83
CA ARG A 73 1.92 16.39 -10.01
C ARG A 73 3.13 15.52 -10.31
N VAL A 74 3.02 14.20 -10.14
CA VAL A 74 4.14 13.25 -10.35
C VAL A 74 3.76 12.12 -11.32
N PRO A 75 3.29 12.45 -12.55
CA PRO A 75 2.74 11.47 -13.49
C PRO A 75 3.77 10.43 -13.95
N ASP A 76 5.07 10.72 -13.81
CA ASP A 76 6.15 9.79 -14.13
C ASP A 76 6.37 8.72 -13.06
N VAL A 77 5.70 8.84 -11.90
CA VAL A 77 5.82 7.91 -10.77
C VAL A 77 4.46 7.31 -10.40
N LEU A 78 3.45 8.16 -10.21
CA LEU A 78 2.09 7.76 -9.87
C LEU A 78 1.21 7.86 -11.11
N LEU A 79 0.36 6.86 -11.32
CA LEU A 79 -0.68 6.96 -12.35
C LEU A 79 -1.60 8.14 -11.99
N PRO A 80 -1.71 9.18 -12.84
CA PRO A 80 -2.49 10.36 -12.48
C PRO A 80 -3.99 10.04 -12.52
N PRO A 81 -4.79 10.61 -11.60
CA PRO A 81 -6.24 10.50 -11.65
C PRO A 81 -6.80 11.27 -12.87
N LEU A 82 -7.93 10.84 -13.39
CA LEU A 82 -8.62 11.57 -14.47
C LEU A 82 -9.12 12.94 -14.00
N THR A 83 -9.42 13.07 -12.70
CA THR A 83 -9.76 14.34 -12.05
C THR A 83 -9.16 14.37 -10.64
N THR A 84 -8.80 15.56 -10.16
CA THR A 84 -8.33 15.75 -8.78
C THR A 84 -9.47 15.98 -7.78
N THR A 85 -10.71 15.91 -8.24
CA THR A 85 -11.91 16.06 -7.42
C THR A 85 -12.64 14.72 -7.34
N ALA A 86 -12.89 14.25 -6.12
CA ALA A 86 -13.69 13.06 -5.89
C ALA A 86 -15.18 13.39 -6.02
N ALA A 87 -15.94 12.51 -6.67
CA ALA A 87 -17.40 12.55 -6.64
C ALA A 87 -17.93 11.86 -5.37
N THR A 88 -19.14 12.18 -4.96
CA THR A 88 -19.82 11.42 -3.90
C THR A 88 -20.87 10.51 -4.54
N VAL A 89 -20.74 9.21 -4.30
CA VAL A 89 -21.73 8.22 -4.70
C VAL A 89 -22.23 7.54 -3.43
N ARG A 90 -23.48 7.77 -3.11
CA ARG A 90 -24.04 7.40 -1.81
C ARG A 90 -23.30 8.14 -0.67
N ASP A 91 -22.67 7.41 0.21
CA ASP A 91 -21.86 7.89 1.33
C ASP A 91 -20.35 7.69 1.11
N ARG A 92 -19.94 7.32 -0.12
CA ARG A 92 -18.56 7.01 -0.48
C ARG A 92 -18.00 8.07 -1.42
N LEU A 93 -16.77 8.49 -1.18
CA LEU A 93 -16.00 9.25 -2.14
C LEU A 93 -15.55 8.34 -3.28
N VAL A 94 -15.69 8.79 -4.50
CA VAL A 94 -15.35 8.04 -5.72
C VAL A 94 -14.36 8.82 -6.56
N THR A 95 -13.30 8.18 -6.97
CA THR A 95 -12.27 8.73 -7.86
C THR A 95 -12.19 7.93 -9.15
N LEU A 96 -11.78 8.59 -10.22
CA LEU A 96 -11.67 8.02 -11.55
C LEU A 96 -10.21 8.00 -12.00
N TRP A 97 -9.79 6.88 -12.57
CA TRP A 97 -8.42 6.61 -12.99
C TRP A 97 -8.38 5.97 -14.37
N PRO A 98 -7.32 6.18 -15.15
CA PRO A 98 -7.08 5.33 -16.30
C PRO A 98 -6.80 3.90 -15.84
N TYR A 99 -7.12 2.93 -16.67
CA TYR A 99 -6.80 1.52 -16.38
C TYR A 99 -5.37 1.21 -16.82
N GLY A 100 -4.51 0.86 -15.88
CA GLY A 100 -3.20 0.27 -16.14
C GLY A 100 -3.26 -1.25 -15.93
N ALA A 101 -2.54 -2.01 -16.77
CA ALA A 101 -2.44 -3.46 -16.60
C ALA A 101 -1.60 -3.80 -15.37
N PRO A 102 -2.11 -4.61 -14.42
CA PRO A 102 -1.35 -4.99 -13.22
C PRO A 102 -0.21 -5.95 -13.56
N VAL A 103 0.71 -6.12 -12.59
CA VAL A 103 1.67 -7.23 -12.61
C VAL A 103 0.90 -8.55 -12.64
N ASP A 104 1.35 -9.48 -13.48
CA ASP A 104 0.73 -10.80 -13.60
C ASP A 104 0.99 -11.61 -12.32
N PRO A 105 -0.04 -11.98 -11.54
CA PRO A 105 0.13 -12.79 -10.34
C PRO A 105 0.48 -14.25 -10.63
N ASP A 106 0.20 -14.72 -11.86
CA ASP A 106 0.43 -16.11 -12.27
C ASP A 106 1.86 -16.32 -12.79
N ASP A 107 2.63 -15.22 -13.02
CA ASP A 107 4.05 -15.26 -13.37
C ASP A 107 4.91 -14.48 -12.35
N PRO A 108 5.11 -15.01 -11.14
CA PRO A 108 5.90 -14.34 -10.11
C PRO A 108 7.37 -14.17 -10.51
N GLY A 109 7.90 -15.03 -11.39
CA GLY A 109 9.28 -14.94 -11.88
C GLY A 109 9.55 -13.71 -12.76
N ALA A 110 8.53 -13.21 -13.46
CA ALA A 110 8.58 -11.99 -14.26
C ALA A 110 8.24 -10.72 -13.46
N ALA A 111 8.11 -10.80 -12.13
CA ALA A 111 7.80 -9.63 -11.30
C ALA A 111 8.88 -8.54 -11.46
N PRO A 112 8.50 -7.31 -11.85
CA PRO A 112 9.43 -6.24 -12.20
C PRO A 112 9.95 -5.52 -10.94
N TRP A 113 10.71 -6.21 -10.08
CA TRP A 113 11.17 -5.69 -8.79
C TRP A 113 12.04 -4.42 -8.90
N GLU A 114 12.70 -4.22 -10.03
CA GLU A 114 13.45 -2.98 -10.31
C GLU A 114 12.54 -1.76 -10.41
N ALA A 115 11.37 -1.93 -11.03
CA ALA A 115 10.44 -0.84 -11.27
C ALA A 115 9.96 -0.17 -9.97
N PRO A 116 9.39 -0.89 -8.97
CA PRO A 116 9.00 -0.25 -7.72
C PRO A 116 10.19 0.35 -6.95
N GLY A 117 11.38 -0.25 -7.03
CA GLY A 117 12.60 0.33 -6.45
C GLY A 117 12.91 1.71 -7.03
N ALA A 118 13.01 1.81 -8.36
CA ALA A 118 13.28 3.07 -9.04
C ALA A 118 12.17 4.11 -8.87
N LEU A 119 10.89 3.68 -8.92
CA LEU A 119 9.75 4.57 -8.73
C LEU A 119 9.70 5.15 -7.32
N LEU A 120 9.93 4.34 -6.28
CA LEU A 120 10.00 4.83 -4.90
C LEU A 120 11.15 5.83 -4.71
N ALA A 121 12.33 5.57 -5.28
CA ALA A 121 13.44 6.51 -5.19
C ALA A 121 13.07 7.87 -5.78
N ARG A 122 12.42 7.90 -6.95
CA ARG A 122 11.92 9.12 -7.59
C ARG A 122 10.85 9.80 -6.73
N LEU A 123 9.90 9.03 -6.17
CA LEU A 123 8.86 9.53 -5.28
C LEU A 123 9.46 10.24 -4.07
N HIS A 124 10.41 9.59 -3.38
CA HIS A 124 11.05 10.11 -2.18
C HIS A 124 11.93 11.36 -2.44
N ARG A 125 12.41 11.53 -3.66
CA ARG A 125 13.17 12.72 -4.09
C ARG A 125 12.30 13.86 -4.58
N THR A 126 11.00 13.62 -4.75
CA THR A 126 10.07 14.65 -5.19
C THR A 126 9.93 15.72 -4.11
N ALA A 127 10.15 16.97 -4.48
CA ALA A 127 9.95 18.09 -3.57
C ALA A 127 8.47 18.18 -3.16
N MET A 128 8.22 18.16 -1.87
CA MET A 128 6.87 18.37 -1.33
C MET A 128 6.49 19.85 -1.47
N THR A 129 5.57 20.13 -2.37
CA THR A 129 5.03 21.48 -2.60
C THR A 129 3.62 21.58 -2.00
N GLY A 130 3.49 22.22 -0.86
CA GLY A 130 2.23 22.40 -0.15
C GLY A 130 1.95 21.34 0.93
N PRO A 131 0.84 21.47 1.65
CA PRO A 131 0.48 20.57 2.73
C PRO A 131 0.13 19.19 2.20
N LEU A 132 0.63 18.16 2.89
CA LEU A 132 0.24 16.77 2.68
C LEU A 132 -0.09 16.15 4.03
N PRO A 133 -1.11 15.30 4.13
CA PRO A 133 -1.35 14.54 5.34
C PRO A 133 -0.16 13.60 5.61
N PRO A 134 0.02 13.16 6.86
CA PRO A 134 0.97 12.10 7.17
C PRO A 134 0.64 10.83 6.37
N MET A 135 1.66 10.10 5.91
CA MET A 135 1.45 8.77 5.34
C MET A 135 0.83 7.84 6.40
N ARG A 136 -0.04 6.93 5.97
CA ARG A 136 -0.87 6.15 6.91
C ARG A 136 -0.25 4.83 7.36
N GLY A 137 0.96 4.49 6.93
CA GLY A 137 1.60 3.21 7.23
C GLY A 137 1.59 2.84 8.72
N PRO A 138 2.14 3.65 9.64
CA PRO A 138 2.09 3.37 11.08
C PRO A 138 0.66 3.24 11.64
N VAL A 139 -0.26 4.10 11.18
CA VAL A 139 -1.67 4.06 11.59
C VAL A 139 -2.35 2.76 11.14
N ARG A 140 -2.07 2.30 9.92
CA ARG A 140 -2.57 1.01 9.40
C ARG A 140 -2.05 -0.17 10.21
N ALA A 141 -0.79 -0.14 10.64
CA ALA A 141 -0.21 -1.15 11.51
C ALA A 141 -0.90 -1.17 12.88
N ALA A 142 -1.08 0.01 13.50
CA ALA A 142 -1.80 0.14 14.77
C ALA A 142 -3.25 -0.36 14.69
N GLN A 143 -3.96 -0.03 13.62
CA GLN A 143 -5.33 -0.51 13.37
C GLN A 143 -5.39 -2.04 13.20
N ALA A 144 -4.42 -2.65 12.52
CA ALA A 144 -4.37 -4.10 12.37
C ALA A 144 -4.20 -4.80 13.73
N VAL A 145 -3.29 -4.29 14.57
CA VAL A 145 -3.07 -4.81 15.92
C VAL A 145 -4.28 -4.55 16.83
N GLY A 146 -4.94 -3.39 16.69
CA GLY A 146 -6.18 -3.09 17.40
C GLY A 146 -7.29 -4.12 17.11
N ARG A 147 -7.50 -4.43 15.82
CA ARG A 147 -8.46 -5.48 15.38
C ARG A 147 -8.09 -6.87 15.94
N LEU A 148 -6.79 -7.21 15.92
CA LEU A 148 -6.32 -8.46 16.51
C LEU A 148 -6.62 -8.54 18.01
N ARG A 149 -6.37 -7.48 18.77
CA ARG A 149 -6.68 -7.44 20.21
C ARG A 149 -8.17 -7.68 20.48
N THR A 150 -9.03 -7.04 19.68
CA THR A 150 -10.49 -7.27 19.77
C THR A 150 -10.87 -8.71 19.44
N ALA A 151 -10.30 -9.30 18.40
CA ALA A 151 -10.56 -10.70 18.05
C ALA A 151 -10.11 -11.67 19.16
N LEU A 152 -8.93 -11.44 19.73
CA LEU A 152 -8.35 -12.28 20.80
C LEU A 152 -9.12 -12.18 22.13
N SER A 153 -9.81 -11.08 22.42
CA SER A 153 -10.64 -10.96 23.61
C SER A 153 -11.87 -11.88 23.56
N GLY A 154 -12.37 -12.18 22.36
CA GLY A 154 -13.46 -13.16 22.17
C GLY A 154 -12.97 -14.61 21.97
N THR A 155 -11.80 -14.78 21.35
CA THR A 155 -11.25 -16.10 20.99
C THR A 155 -9.72 -16.10 21.20
N PRO A 156 -9.24 -16.51 22.39
CA PRO A 156 -7.81 -16.62 22.65
C PRO A 156 -7.12 -17.58 21.67
N HIS A 157 -5.93 -17.20 21.19
CA HIS A 157 -5.16 -18.02 20.26
C HIS A 157 -3.66 -17.98 20.61
N PRO A 158 -2.91 -19.11 20.56
CA PRO A 158 -1.51 -19.17 20.96
C PRO A 158 -0.58 -18.30 20.12
N ALA A 159 -0.93 -17.99 18.88
CA ALA A 159 -0.20 -17.07 18.02
C ALA A 159 -0.34 -15.59 18.41
N GLY A 160 -1.31 -15.22 19.25
CA GLY A 160 -1.56 -13.83 19.66
C GLY A 160 -0.41 -13.21 20.45
N PRO A 161 0.03 -13.84 21.57
CA PRO A 161 1.08 -13.27 22.43
C PRO A 161 2.39 -12.94 21.71
N PRO A 162 2.97 -13.76 20.79
CA PRO A 162 4.15 -13.40 20.03
C PRO A 162 3.98 -12.10 19.23
N VAL A 163 2.88 -11.97 18.49
CA VAL A 163 2.58 -10.77 17.66
C VAL A 163 2.44 -9.54 18.54
N LEU A 164 1.73 -9.62 19.67
CA LEU A 164 1.52 -8.49 20.57
C LEU A 164 2.80 -8.07 21.30
N ARG A 165 3.68 -9.01 21.65
CA ARG A 165 5.00 -8.70 22.24
C ARG A 165 5.89 -8.00 21.22
N ALA A 166 5.95 -8.49 19.97
CA ALA A 166 6.71 -7.86 18.90
C ALA A 166 6.22 -6.42 18.65
N TRP A 167 4.88 -6.21 18.65
CA TRP A 167 4.30 -4.87 18.56
C TRP A 167 4.73 -3.96 19.72
N ALA A 168 4.65 -4.43 20.95
CA ALA A 168 5.01 -3.65 22.13
C ALA A 168 6.49 -3.24 22.17
N ALA A 169 7.36 -4.01 21.52
CA ALA A 169 8.80 -3.73 21.40
C ALA A 169 9.14 -2.66 20.36
N LEU A 170 8.20 -2.29 19.46
CA LEU A 170 8.43 -1.25 18.47
C LEU A 170 8.49 0.15 19.13
N PRO A 171 9.25 1.10 18.56
CA PRO A 171 9.25 2.49 19.04
C PRO A 171 7.89 3.15 18.83
N ALA A 172 7.59 4.18 19.62
CA ALA A 172 6.29 4.85 19.64
C ALA A 172 5.84 5.37 18.26
N TRP A 173 6.77 5.91 17.47
CA TRP A 173 6.46 6.40 16.12
C TRP A 173 5.97 5.31 15.17
N ALA A 174 6.55 4.10 15.25
CA ALA A 174 6.14 2.98 14.42
C ALA A 174 4.77 2.40 14.86
N ARG A 175 4.35 2.70 16.09
CA ARG A 175 3.03 2.36 16.64
C ARG A 175 1.99 3.48 16.47
N ALA A 176 2.33 4.55 15.74
CA ALA A 176 1.50 5.75 15.60
C ALA A 176 1.19 6.47 16.94
N GLU A 177 2.06 6.35 17.93
CA GLU A 177 1.96 6.98 19.26
C GLU A 177 2.85 8.22 19.39
N ALA A 178 3.69 8.50 18.38
CA ALA A 178 4.56 9.66 18.28
C ALA A 178 4.78 10.04 16.81
N PRO A 179 5.22 11.27 16.52
CA PRO A 179 5.61 11.67 15.17
C PRO A 179 6.73 10.79 14.60
N MET A 180 6.71 10.60 13.28
CA MET A 180 7.76 9.88 12.55
C MET A 180 9.09 10.67 12.63
N PRO A 181 10.24 9.97 12.77
CA PRO A 181 11.54 10.62 12.89
C PRO A 181 12.10 11.07 11.53
N GLY A 182 13.07 11.99 11.57
CA GLY A 182 13.85 12.44 10.41
C GLY A 182 13.12 13.40 9.48
N PRO A 183 13.79 13.85 8.41
CA PRO A 183 13.18 14.71 7.42
C PRO A 183 12.12 13.92 6.64
N PRO A 184 10.89 14.49 6.49
CA PRO A 184 9.84 13.80 5.77
C PRO A 184 10.08 13.82 4.27
N ALA A 185 9.66 12.74 3.59
CA ALA A 185 9.58 12.63 2.14
C ALA A 185 8.14 12.35 1.71
N LEU A 186 7.86 12.48 0.41
CA LEU A 186 6.62 11.99 -0.17
C LEU A 186 6.69 10.46 -0.23
N CYS A 187 5.85 9.78 0.55
CA CYS A 187 5.81 8.33 0.67
C CYS A 187 4.51 7.76 0.13
N HIS A 188 4.56 6.57 -0.44
CA HIS A 188 3.39 5.82 -0.91
C HIS A 188 2.55 5.28 0.26
N GLY A 189 3.21 4.75 1.29
CA GLY A 189 2.60 4.30 2.54
C GLY A 189 2.12 2.84 2.56
N ASP A 190 1.87 2.20 1.41
CA ASP A 190 1.45 0.77 1.33
C ASP A 190 1.96 0.08 0.06
N LEU A 191 3.25 0.16 -0.23
CA LEU A 191 3.82 -0.48 -1.42
C LEU A 191 3.70 -2.00 -1.38
N HIS A 192 3.25 -2.58 -2.49
CA HIS A 192 3.37 -3.99 -2.89
C HIS A 192 3.18 -4.13 -4.40
N LEU A 193 3.51 -5.28 -5.00
CA LEU A 193 3.40 -5.47 -6.46
C LEU A 193 2.00 -5.23 -7.02
N GLY A 194 0.95 -5.48 -6.23
CA GLY A 194 -0.43 -5.15 -6.63
C GLY A 194 -0.74 -3.65 -6.72
N GLN A 195 0.21 -2.77 -6.32
CA GLN A 195 0.12 -1.31 -6.51
C GLN A 195 0.96 -0.82 -7.69
N LEU A 196 1.42 -1.74 -8.54
CA LEU A 196 2.20 -1.47 -9.73
C LEU A 196 1.39 -1.83 -10.98
N VAL A 197 1.27 -0.90 -11.91
CA VAL A 197 0.58 -1.11 -13.17
C VAL A 197 1.40 -0.56 -14.34
N ARG A 198 1.24 -1.14 -15.52
CA ARG A 198 1.77 -0.53 -16.75
C ARG A 198 0.95 0.70 -17.12
N HIS A 199 1.61 1.76 -17.57
CA HIS A 199 0.91 2.94 -18.08
C HIS A 199 0.00 2.54 -19.26
N PRO A 200 -1.25 3.06 -19.35
CA PRO A 200 -2.19 2.65 -20.40
C PRO A 200 -1.71 2.92 -21.83
N ASP A 201 -0.87 3.95 -22.00
CA ASP A 201 -0.31 4.31 -23.31
C ASP A 201 1.07 3.68 -23.58
N ALA A 202 1.56 2.81 -22.70
CA ALA A 202 2.81 2.09 -22.91
C ALA A 202 2.67 1.08 -24.04
N ASP A 203 3.68 0.99 -24.90
CA ASP A 203 3.76 -0.12 -25.84
C ASP A 203 3.80 -1.45 -25.09
N ALA A 204 3.07 -2.46 -25.58
CA ALA A 204 2.97 -3.75 -24.91
C ALA A 204 4.34 -4.43 -24.69
N ASP A 205 5.31 -4.12 -25.56
CA ASP A 205 6.68 -4.65 -25.53
C ASP A 205 7.69 -3.72 -24.83
N ALA A 206 7.25 -2.53 -24.34
CA ALA A 206 8.16 -1.61 -23.63
C ALA A 206 8.42 -2.13 -22.23
N ASP A 207 9.62 -2.62 -21.98
CA ASP A 207 10.15 -2.78 -20.64
C ASP A 207 10.25 -1.40 -19.98
N GLY A 208 9.39 -1.12 -18.98
CA GLY A 208 9.69 -0.04 -18.07
C GLY A 208 8.68 1.08 -17.88
N ASP A 209 7.52 1.09 -18.51
CA ASP A 209 6.54 2.17 -18.27
C ASP A 209 5.56 1.84 -17.15
N TRP A 210 6.13 1.53 -15.97
CA TRP A 210 5.38 1.24 -14.76
C TRP A 210 5.00 2.50 -14.01
N ARG A 211 3.84 2.46 -13.33
CA ARG A 211 3.34 3.50 -12.42
C ARG A 211 2.84 2.88 -11.13
N LEU A 212 3.00 3.60 -10.04
CA LEU A 212 2.35 3.26 -8.78
C LEU A 212 0.90 3.74 -8.78
N ILE A 213 0.02 2.97 -8.16
CA ILE A 213 -1.41 3.29 -7.96
C ILE A 213 -1.74 3.25 -6.48
N ASP A 214 -2.96 3.65 -6.15
CA ASP A 214 -3.51 3.66 -4.78
C ASP A 214 -2.88 4.72 -3.86
N VAL A 215 -3.51 5.88 -3.84
CA VAL A 215 -3.07 7.05 -3.07
C VAL A 215 -3.66 7.12 -1.65
N ASP A 216 -4.39 6.09 -1.19
CA ASP A 216 -5.12 6.16 0.10
C ASP A 216 -4.18 6.37 1.30
N ASP A 217 -2.97 5.88 1.21
CA ASP A 217 -1.97 5.97 2.27
C ASP A 217 -0.81 6.93 1.92
N LEU A 218 -0.87 7.57 0.72
CA LEU A 218 0.12 8.55 0.25
C LEU A 218 0.21 9.73 1.22
N GLY A 219 1.42 10.17 1.51
CA GLY A 219 1.60 11.32 2.39
C GLY A 219 3.04 11.60 2.78
N SER A 220 3.19 12.53 3.71
CA SER A 220 4.48 12.91 4.29
C SER A 220 4.94 11.89 5.33
N GLY A 221 6.14 11.32 5.19
CA GLY A 221 6.59 10.29 6.12
C GLY A 221 8.05 9.88 5.98
N VAL A 222 8.40 8.79 6.66
CA VAL A 222 9.73 8.17 6.64
C VAL A 222 9.87 7.31 5.39
N PRO A 223 10.76 7.63 4.44
CA PRO A 223 10.88 6.90 3.17
C PRO A 223 11.25 5.42 3.36
N ALA A 224 11.94 5.05 4.44
CA ALA A 224 12.24 3.66 4.77
C ALA A 224 10.98 2.79 4.98
N TRP A 225 9.81 3.40 5.27
CA TRP A 225 8.54 2.68 5.41
C TRP A 225 8.08 2.05 4.10
N ASP A 226 8.31 2.73 2.97
CA ASP A 226 7.92 2.20 1.65
C ASP A 226 8.77 0.99 1.21
N LEU A 227 10.00 0.88 1.73
CA LEU A 227 10.86 -0.28 1.50
C LEU A 227 10.56 -1.44 2.48
N ALA A 228 9.72 -1.17 3.48
CA ALA A 228 9.54 -2.09 4.62
C ALA A 228 8.88 -3.41 4.25
N ARG A 229 7.95 -3.44 3.28
CA ARG A 229 7.27 -4.69 2.91
C ARG A 229 8.20 -5.68 2.20
N PRO A 230 8.94 -5.30 1.13
CA PRO A 230 9.96 -6.18 0.55
C PRO A 230 11.03 -6.60 1.58
N ALA A 231 11.48 -5.67 2.44
CA ALA A 231 12.44 -5.98 3.50
C ALA A 231 11.90 -6.99 4.52
N ALA A 232 10.65 -6.83 4.95
CA ALA A 232 9.98 -7.77 5.86
C ALA A 232 9.85 -9.17 5.24
N TRP A 233 9.44 -9.25 3.97
CA TRP A 233 9.30 -10.53 3.28
C TRP A 233 10.66 -11.22 3.09
N TYR A 234 11.71 -10.47 2.74
CA TYR A 234 13.06 -10.99 2.68
C TYR A 234 13.54 -11.51 4.04
N ALA A 235 13.36 -10.74 5.11
CA ALA A 235 13.72 -11.14 6.47
C ALA A 235 12.95 -12.37 7.00
N CYS A 236 11.73 -12.57 6.50
CA CYS A 236 10.91 -13.75 6.83
C CYS A 236 11.16 -14.96 5.90
N GLY A 237 12.01 -14.83 4.88
CA GLY A 237 12.27 -15.88 3.88
C GLY A 237 11.12 -16.05 2.86
N LEU A 238 10.24 -15.06 2.73
CA LEU A 238 9.11 -15.06 1.80
C LEU A 238 9.43 -14.35 0.47
N LEU A 239 10.54 -13.61 0.40
CA LEU A 239 11.05 -12.97 -0.80
C LEU A 239 12.44 -13.55 -1.11
N PRO A 240 12.68 -14.09 -2.32
CA PRO A 240 13.98 -14.57 -2.74
C PRO A 240 15.07 -13.49 -2.66
N PRO A 241 16.34 -13.87 -2.34
CA PRO A 241 17.44 -12.92 -2.20
C PRO A 241 17.76 -12.12 -3.48
N ASP A 242 17.57 -12.72 -4.66
CA ASP A 242 17.77 -12.07 -5.95
C ASP A 242 16.71 -11.00 -6.21
N GLU A 243 15.45 -11.25 -5.92
CA GLU A 243 14.35 -10.27 -6.05
C GLU A 243 14.55 -9.09 -5.10
N TRP A 244 14.92 -9.37 -3.85
CA TRP A 244 15.30 -8.33 -2.89
C TRP A 244 16.49 -7.49 -3.41
N THR A 245 17.50 -8.14 -3.96
CA THR A 245 18.68 -7.45 -4.49
C THR A 245 18.33 -6.58 -5.68
N ARG A 246 17.53 -7.06 -6.62
CA ARG A 246 17.02 -6.29 -7.77
C ARG A 246 16.28 -5.03 -7.32
N PHE A 247 15.34 -5.17 -6.40
CA PHE A 247 14.58 -4.06 -5.82
C PHE A 247 15.49 -3.02 -5.15
N LEU A 248 16.37 -3.45 -4.23
CA LEU A 248 17.23 -2.55 -3.47
C LEU A 248 18.28 -1.86 -4.34
N THR A 249 18.86 -2.59 -5.31
CA THR A 249 19.82 -2.05 -6.28
C THR A 249 19.18 -0.94 -7.11
N ALA A 250 18.01 -1.19 -7.70
CA ALA A 250 17.31 -0.19 -8.49
C ALA A 250 16.92 1.07 -7.67
N TYR A 251 16.54 0.87 -6.39
CA TYR A 251 16.29 2.00 -5.49
C TYR A 251 17.54 2.85 -5.26
N ARG A 252 18.72 2.21 -5.06
CA ARG A 252 20.02 2.88 -4.85
C ARG A 252 20.52 3.56 -6.12
N GLU A 253 20.44 2.90 -7.26
CA GLU A 253 20.86 3.45 -8.56
C GLU A 253 20.04 4.68 -8.98
N ALA A 254 18.78 4.75 -8.50
CA ALA A 254 17.93 5.92 -8.66
C ALA A 254 18.12 6.99 -7.55
N ASP A 255 19.20 6.92 -6.77
CA ASP A 255 19.54 7.82 -5.67
C ASP A 255 18.46 7.94 -4.59
N GLY A 256 17.83 6.82 -4.23
CA GLY A 256 16.80 6.78 -3.21
C GLY A 256 17.35 7.14 -1.82
N PRO A 257 16.74 8.12 -1.09
CA PRO A 257 17.32 8.67 0.14
C PRO A 257 17.10 7.81 1.39
N ALA A 258 16.29 6.75 1.33
CA ALA A 258 15.91 5.97 2.51
C ALA A 258 17.05 5.11 3.07
N VAL A 259 17.98 4.69 2.23
CA VAL A 259 19.10 3.79 2.60
C VAL A 259 20.41 4.33 2.07
N PRO A 260 21.55 3.97 2.68
CA PRO A 260 22.87 4.33 2.15
C PRO A 260 23.05 3.82 0.71
N ALA A 261 23.77 4.58 -0.12
CA ALA A 261 24.09 4.21 -1.50
C ALA A 261 24.83 2.87 -1.60
N GLY A 262 25.52 2.46 -0.54
CA GLY A 262 26.17 1.16 -0.38
C GLY A 262 26.17 0.71 1.08
N GLY A 263 26.54 -0.54 1.32
CA GLY A 263 26.63 -1.10 2.67
C GLY A 263 25.29 -1.63 3.21
N ASP A 264 25.21 -1.75 4.54
CA ASP A 264 24.10 -2.37 5.24
C ASP A 264 22.85 -1.45 5.27
N PRO A 265 21.70 -1.85 4.70
CA PRO A 265 20.45 -1.08 4.76
C PRO A 265 19.67 -1.26 6.07
N TRP A 266 20.00 -2.29 6.87
CA TRP A 266 19.19 -2.69 8.02
C TRP A 266 19.13 -1.68 9.16
N PRO A 267 20.16 -0.86 9.44
CA PRO A 267 20.04 0.19 10.47
C PRO A 267 18.82 1.09 10.32
N VAL A 268 18.33 1.30 9.07
CA VAL A 268 17.16 2.13 8.79
C VAL A 268 15.90 1.31 8.48
N LEU A 269 16.04 0.08 7.98
CA LEU A 269 14.93 -0.77 7.58
C LEU A 269 14.38 -1.65 8.71
N ASP A 270 15.16 -1.94 9.76
CA ASP A 270 14.77 -2.93 10.80
C ASP A 270 13.43 -2.58 11.46
N VAL A 271 13.26 -1.33 11.91
CA VAL A 271 12.01 -0.91 12.57
C VAL A 271 10.80 -0.96 11.62
N PRO A 272 10.83 -0.34 10.42
CA PRO A 272 9.75 -0.46 9.45
C PRO A 272 9.43 -1.90 9.06
N ALA A 273 10.44 -2.72 8.79
CA ALA A 273 10.25 -4.13 8.41
C ALA A 273 9.56 -4.93 9.53
N ARG A 274 9.99 -4.77 10.79
CA ARG A 274 9.32 -5.39 11.94
C ARG A 274 7.88 -4.93 12.08
N ALA A 275 7.60 -3.63 11.89
CA ALA A 275 6.24 -3.09 11.95
C ALA A 275 5.33 -3.73 10.88
N LEU A 276 5.82 -3.88 9.65
CA LEU A 276 5.08 -4.54 8.57
C LEU A 276 4.91 -6.03 8.78
N THR A 277 5.91 -6.74 9.34
CA THR A 277 5.77 -8.15 9.73
C THR A 277 4.66 -8.31 10.76
N VAL A 278 4.67 -7.48 11.82
CA VAL A 278 3.62 -7.49 12.86
C VAL A 278 2.25 -7.15 12.27
N GLN A 279 2.16 -6.13 11.41
CA GLN A 279 0.91 -5.76 10.74
C GLN A 279 0.33 -6.92 9.93
N THR A 280 1.18 -7.60 9.16
CA THR A 280 0.76 -8.71 8.29
C THR A 280 0.34 -9.91 9.12
N ALA A 281 1.13 -10.29 10.14
CA ALA A 281 0.78 -11.35 11.09
C ALA A 281 -0.54 -11.06 11.83
N ALA A 282 -0.76 -9.81 12.26
CA ALA A 282 -1.99 -9.40 12.93
C ALA A 282 -3.21 -9.51 12.00
N ARG A 283 -3.09 -9.10 10.73
CA ARG A 283 -4.16 -9.24 9.72
C ARG A 283 -4.46 -10.73 9.43
N ALA A 284 -3.42 -11.53 9.23
CA ALA A 284 -3.53 -12.96 8.96
C ALA A 284 -4.27 -13.70 10.10
N LEU A 285 -3.80 -13.49 11.33
CA LEU A 285 -4.41 -14.11 12.50
C LEU A 285 -5.86 -13.65 12.72
N THR A 286 -6.15 -12.35 12.54
CA THR A 286 -7.52 -11.83 12.63
C THR A 286 -8.44 -12.49 11.59
N LYS A 287 -7.96 -12.64 10.34
CA LYS A 287 -8.70 -13.30 9.26
C LYS A 287 -8.93 -14.79 9.55
N ALA A 288 -7.91 -15.51 10.03
CA ALA A 288 -8.00 -16.91 10.37
C ALA A 288 -9.01 -17.15 11.50
N LEU A 289 -8.98 -16.32 12.57
CA LEU A 289 -9.94 -16.37 13.68
C LEU A 289 -11.36 -16.11 13.19
N ALA A 290 -11.59 -15.09 12.37
CA ALA A 290 -12.91 -14.79 11.83
C ALA A 290 -13.47 -15.91 10.94
N ALA A 291 -12.60 -16.63 10.23
CA ALA A 291 -12.96 -17.74 9.36
C ALA A 291 -13.01 -19.10 10.10
N GLY A 292 -12.63 -19.17 11.36
CA GLY A 292 -12.56 -20.43 12.14
C GLY A 292 -11.60 -21.46 11.55
N ARG A 293 -10.52 -21.03 10.88
CA ARG A 293 -9.55 -21.91 10.22
C ARG A 293 -8.15 -21.79 10.84
N PRO A 294 -7.30 -22.82 10.70
CA PRO A 294 -5.89 -22.70 11.08
C PRO A 294 -5.17 -21.66 10.21
N LEU A 295 -4.00 -21.20 10.69
CA LEU A 295 -3.06 -20.44 9.89
C LEU A 295 -2.47 -21.34 8.80
N ASP A 296 -2.27 -20.80 7.60
CA ASP A 296 -1.48 -21.47 6.57
C ASP A 296 0.03 -21.32 6.85
N GLU A 297 0.88 -21.93 6.01
CA GLU A 297 2.33 -21.95 6.22
C GLU A 297 2.95 -20.55 6.18
N VAL A 298 2.48 -19.68 5.28
CA VAL A 298 2.96 -18.29 5.17
C VAL A 298 2.52 -17.45 6.37
N GLU A 299 1.26 -17.60 6.77
CA GLU A 299 0.70 -16.92 7.95
C GLU A 299 1.43 -17.37 9.23
N GLN A 300 1.75 -18.67 9.37
CA GLN A 300 2.52 -19.20 10.48
C GLN A 300 3.95 -18.67 10.48
N ALA A 301 4.62 -18.62 9.31
CA ALA A 301 5.97 -18.07 9.19
C ALA A 301 6.07 -16.62 9.68
N LEU A 302 5.05 -15.80 9.42
CA LEU A 302 4.97 -14.42 9.91
C LEU A 302 4.83 -14.36 11.45
N VAL A 303 4.03 -15.24 12.03
CA VAL A 303 3.89 -15.35 13.50
C VAL A 303 5.21 -15.80 14.13
N ASP A 304 5.87 -16.78 13.53
CA ASP A 304 7.18 -17.27 13.98
C ASP A 304 8.26 -16.21 13.86
N ALA A 305 8.22 -15.38 12.81
CA ALA A 305 9.09 -14.22 12.69
C ALA A 305 8.86 -13.22 13.84
N CYS A 306 7.61 -12.94 14.21
CA CYS A 306 7.30 -12.12 15.39
C CYS A 306 7.85 -12.74 16.68
N ALA A 307 7.77 -14.07 16.83
CA ALA A 307 8.30 -14.78 18.00
C ALA A 307 9.82 -14.67 18.12
N ARG A 308 10.54 -14.61 16.99
CA ARG A 308 12.00 -14.48 16.93
C ARG A 308 12.50 -13.04 17.09
N MET A 309 11.63 -12.03 17.02
CA MET A 309 12.04 -10.64 17.20
C MET A 309 12.59 -10.39 18.60
N ILE A 310 13.88 -10.14 18.67
CA ILE A 310 14.55 -9.68 19.88
C ILE A 310 14.25 -8.20 20.14
N PRO A 311 14.40 -7.69 21.38
CA PRO A 311 14.28 -6.25 21.66
C PRO A 311 15.16 -5.42 20.71
N ILE A 312 14.62 -4.30 20.23
CA ILE A 312 15.35 -3.37 19.36
C ILE A 312 16.44 -2.70 20.18
N PRO A 313 17.71 -2.70 19.74
CA PRO A 313 18.77 -1.98 20.42
C PRO A 313 18.44 -0.50 20.58
N HIS A 314 18.76 0.10 21.73
CA HIS A 314 18.48 1.51 22.03
C HIS A 314 19.05 2.50 21.00
N GLN A 315 20.11 2.12 20.29
CA GLN A 315 20.71 2.92 19.21
C GLN A 315 19.76 3.10 18.02
N LEU A 316 18.92 2.10 17.73
CA LEU A 316 17.94 2.13 16.62
C LEU A 316 16.59 2.74 17.03
N THR A 317 16.37 2.96 18.34
CA THR A 317 15.14 3.61 18.83
C THR A 317 15.25 5.14 18.88
N ARG A 318 16.46 5.67 18.91
CA ARG A 318 16.74 7.10 18.80
C ARG A 318 16.86 7.40 17.32
N GLY A 319 15.91 8.15 16.77
CA GLY A 319 15.89 8.53 15.36
C GLY A 319 17.28 8.91 14.81
N PHE A 320 17.42 8.86 13.49
CA PHE A 320 18.68 9.10 12.77
C PHE A 320 19.42 10.32 13.30
N PRO A 321 20.77 10.26 13.42
CA PRO A 321 21.54 11.46 13.69
C PRO A 321 21.27 12.48 12.57
N THR A 322 20.98 13.70 12.98
CA THR A 322 20.81 14.90 12.15
C THR A 322 22.03 15.17 11.29
#